data_6b9c670c5cf64969c4113770b9365d56
#
_entry.id   6b9c670c5cf64969c4113770b9365d56
#
_cell.length_a   1.000
_cell.length_b   1.000
_cell.length_c   1.000
_cell.angle_alpha   90.00
_cell.angle_beta   90.00
_cell.angle_gamma   90.00
#
_symmetry.space_group_name_H-M   'P 1'
#
loop_
_entity.id
_entity.type
_entity.pdbx_description
1 polymer ?
#
loop_
_entity_poly.entity_id
_entity_poly.type
_entity_poly.pdbx_seq_one_letter_code
_entity_poly.pdbx_strand_id
1 'polypeptide(L)'
;MSILQVKNLSKTFGKHIVVDDVSFDIQEGEIFGFLGPNGAGKSTTIKMICGLIKPTKGDIFINSFNIKDNKKEALKSVGAIIETPGLYTYMTGRQNLMQLARLYKVDKALITEIIKLTGLESRIDDLVKKYSLGMKQRLGLGLALLSNPKLLILDEPTNGLDPNGIIEFRQLIKNLS
;
A
#
# COMPACT_ATOMS: atom_id res chain seq x y z
N MET A 1 10.99 -16.79 3.85
CA MET A 1 9.61 -17.32 3.88
C MET A 1 8.77 -16.49 2.91
N SER A 2 7.87 -17.11 2.12
CA SER A 2 7.02 -16.33 1.23
C SER A 2 5.99 -15.54 2.04
N ILE A 3 5.97 -14.22 1.85
CA ILE A 3 5.02 -13.32 2.53
C ILE A 3 3.72 -13.18 1.72
N LEU A 4 3.80 -13.29 0.39
CA LEU A 4 2.67 -13.30 -0.52
C LEU A 4 2.81 -14.44 -1.52
N GLN A 5 1.77 -15.23 -1.70
CA GLN A 5 1.65 -16.22 -2.76
C GLN A 5 0.35 -16.00 -3.53
N VAL A 6 0.48 -15.86 -4.83
CA VAL A 6 -0.64 -15.76 -5.77
C VAL A 6 -0.61 -17.00 -6.67
N LYS A 7 -1.72 -17.75 -6.72
CA LYS A 7 -1.80 -19.04 -7.44
C LYS A 7 -2.97 -19.05 -8.41
N ASN A 8 -2.67 -19.17 -9.70
CA ASN A 8 -3.62 -19.30 -10.81
C ASN A 8 -4.75 -18.26 -10.75
N LEU A 9 -4.37 -17.01 -10.40
CA LEU A 9 -5.31 -15.95 -10.14
C LEU A 9 -5.94 -15.46 -11.44
N SER A 10 -7.26 -15.49 -11.51
CA SER A 10 -8.01 -14.97 -12.65
C SER A 10 -9.18 -14.09 -12.21
N LYS A 11 -9.47 -13.05 -13.02
CA LYS A 11 -10.61 -12.16 -12.83
C LYS A 11 -11.32 -11.89 -14.14
N THR A 12 -12.62 -12.15 -14.14
CA THR A 12 -13.51 -11.86 -15.26
C THR A 12 -14.61 -10.91 -14.79
N PHE A 13 -14.89 -9.86 -15.56
CA PHE A 13 -16.02 -8.99 -15.38
C PHE A 13 -16.97 -9.15 -16.58
N GLY A 14 -18.16 -9.70 -16.33
CA GLY A 14 -19.07 -10.10 -17.40
C GLY A 14 -18.41 -11.11 -18.35
N LYS A 15 -18.12 -10.68 -19.59
CA LYS A 15 -17.45 -11.51 -20.61
C LYS A 15 -15.96 -11.14 -20.78
N HIS A 16 -15.45 -10.13 -20.07
CA HIS A 16 -14.10 -9.64 -20.23
C HIS A 16 -13.16 -10.24 -19.19
N ILE A 17 -12.14 -10.98 -19.63
CA ILE A 17 -11.05 -11.47 -18.78
C ILE A 17 -10.08 -10.32 -18.60
N VAL A 18 -9.88 -9.87 -17.35
CA VAL A 18 -9.01 -8.74 -16.99
C VAL A 18 -7.69 -9.25 -16.38
N VAL A 19 -7.73 -10.37 -15.68
CA VAL A 19 -6.56 -11.07 -15.15
C VAL A 19 -6.72 -12.53 -15.53
N ASP A 20 -5.71 -13.14 -16.12
CA ASP A 20 -5.76 -14.50 -16.63
C ASP A 20 -4.56 -15.31 -16.12
N ASP A 21 -4.84 -16.29 -15.28
CA ASP A 21 -3.93 -17.33 -14.75
C ASP A 21 -2.57 -16.81 -14.23
N VAL A 22 -2.61 -15.73 -13.42
CA VAL A 22 -1.39 -15.11 -12.87
C VAL A 22 -0.94 -15.85 -11.61
N SER A 23 0.34 -16.24 -11.57
CA SER A 23 0.96 -16.89 -10.41
C SER A 23 2.33 -16.26 -10.12
N PHE A 24 2.60 -15.91 -8.85
CA PHE A 24 3.89 -15.44 -8.37
C PHE A 24 3.98 -15.52 -6.85
N ASP A 25 5.20 -15.51 -6.34
CA ASP A 25 5.52 -15.50 -4.92
C ASP A 25 6.43 -14.32 -4.60
N ILE A 26 6.25 -13.70 -3.42
CA ILE A 26 7.12 -12.63 -2.90
C ILE A 26 7.68 -13.08 -1.57
N GLN A 27 9.01 -12.94 -1.40
CA GLN A 27 9.69 -13.28 -0.16
C GLN A 27 9.70 -12.10 0.81
N GLU A 28 9.89 -12.40 2.10
CA GLU A 28 10.09 -11.36 3.12
C GLU A 28 11.37 -10.57 2.83
N GLY A 29 11.30 -9.21 2.88
CA GLY A 29 12.41 -8.31 2.53
C GLY A 29 12.61 -8.09 1.02
N GLU A 30 11.77 -8.67 0.16
CA GLU A 30 11.86 -8.51 -1.30
C GLU A 30 11.13 -7.25 -1.77
N ILE A 31 11.76 -6.49 -2.67
CA ILE A 31 11.09 -5.43 -3.44
C ILE A 31 10.66 -6.00 -4.79
N PHE A 32 9.38 -6.24 -4.96
CA PHE A 32 8.79 -6.81 -6.16
C PHE A 32 8.12 -5.74 -7.03
N GLY A 33 8.56 -5.62 -8.28
CA GLY A 33 8.00 -4.71 -9.28
C GLY A 33 6.94 -5.38 -10.15
N PHE A 34 5.67 -5.00 -10.00
CA PHE A 34 4.58 -5.51 -10.83
C PHE A 34 4.37 -4.59 -12.04
N LEU A 35 5.01 -4.92 -13.16
CA LEU A 35 5.09 -4.08 -14.37
C LEU A 35 4.14 -4.56 -15.46
N GLY A 36 3.70 -3.63 -16.30
CA GLY A 36 2.86 -3.92 -17.46
C GLY A 36 2.18 -2.66 -18.01
N PRO A 37 1.62 -2.69 -19.23
CA PRO A 37 0.92 -1.57 -19.82
C PRO A 37 -0.35 -1.19 -19.05
N ASN A 38 -0.90 -0.02 -19.38
CA ASN A 38 -2.21 0.38 -18.84
C ASN A 38 -3.28 -0.60 -19.33
N GLY A 39 -4.19 -0.98 -18.42
CA GLY A 39 -5.21 -1.98 -18.71
C GLY A 39 -4.78 -3.45 -18.56
N ALA A 40 -3.50 -3.74 -18.27
CA ALA A 40 -3.00 -5.12 -18.08
C ALA A 40 -3.50 -5.83 -16.80
N GLY A 41 -4.43 -5.25 -16.06
CA GLY A 41 -4.98 -5.86 -14.85
C GLY A 41 -4.18 -5.65 -13.57
N LYS A 42 -3.12 -4.80 -13.57
CA LYS A 42 -2.27 -4.53 -12.40
C LYS A 42 -3.07 -4.12 -11.16
N SER A 43 -3.80 -3.00 -11.24
CA SER A 43 -4.62 -2.51 -10.13
C SER A 43 -5.73 -3.48 -9.74
N THR A 44 -6.27 -4.24 -10.70
CA THR A 44 -7.25 -5.30 -10.40
C THR A 44 -6.62 -6.41 -9.57
N THR A 45 -5.41 -6.85 -9.93
CA THR A 45 -4.65 -7.84 -9.17
C THR A 45 -4.34 -7.34 -7.77
N ILE A 46 -3.84 -6.10 -7.64
CA ILE A 46 -3.60 -5.43 -6.35
C ILE A 46 -4.88 -5.38 -5.51
N LYS A 47 -6.00 -4.96 -6.10
CA LYS A 47 -7.31 -4.92 -5.42
C LYS A 47 -7.78 -6.31 -4.96
N MET A 48 -7.48 -7.37 -5.71
CA MET A 48 -7.75 -8.75 -5.27
C MET A 48 -6.85 -9.15 -4.10
N ILE A 49 -5.56 -8.84 -4.14
CA ILE A 49 -4.61 -9.11 -3.04
C ILE A 49 -5.03 -8.35 -1.76
N CYS A 50 -5.52 -7.12 -1.88
CA CYS A 50 -6.05 -6.36 -0.75
C CYS A 50 -7.48 -6.75 -0.35
N GLY A 51 -8.05 -7.78 -0.96
CA GLY A 51 -9.40 -8.28 -0.64
C GLY A 51 -10.54 -7.29 -0.94
N LEU A 52 -10.30 -6.30 -1.80
CA LEU A 52 -11.30 -5.32 -2.25
C LEU A 52 -12.16 -5.87 -3.39
N ILE A 53 -11.60 -6.78 -4.19
CA ILE A 53 -12.28 -7.48 -5.28
C ILE A 53 -12.10 -8.99 -5.06
N LYS A 54 -13.17 -9.77 -5.20
CA LYS A 54 -13.11 -11.23 -5.12
C LYS A 54 -12.57 -11.79 -6.44
N PRO A 55 -11.56 -12.68 -6.43
CA PRO A 55 -11.14 -13.43 -7.61
C PRO A 55 -12.27 -14.25 -8.22
N THR A 56 -12.20 -14.50 -9.54
CA THR A 56 -13.06 -15.46 -10.22
C THR A 56 -12.52 -16.87 -10.03
N LYS A 57 -11.16 -17.03 -10.11
CA LYS A 57 -10.44 -18.28 -9.86
C LYS A 57 -9.14 -17.99 -9.16
N GLY A 58 -8.51 -19.02 -8.59
CA GLY A 58 -7.21 -18.97 -7.93
C GLY A 58 -7.30 -18.58 -6.47
N ASP A 59 -6.14 -18.58 -5.83
CA ASP A 59 -5.98 -18.36 -4.40
C ASP A 59 -4.88 -17.35 -4.11
N ILE A 60 -5.05 -16.61 -3.03
CA ILE A 60 -4.08 -15.62 -2.53
C ILE A 60 -3.81 -15.95 -1.07
N PHE A 61 -2.53 -16.15 -0.76
CA PHE A 61 -2.06 -16.37 0.62
C PHE A 61 -1.16 -15.21 1.03
N ILE A 62 -1.45 -14.62 2.18
CA ILE A 62 -0.63 -13.58 2.79
C ILE A 62 -0.24 -14.07 4.17
N ASN A 63 1.06 -14.12 4.46
CA ASN A 63 1.60 -14.63 5.71
C ASN A 63 1.00 -16.01 6.08
N SER A 64 0.90 -16.90 5.09
CA SER A 64 0.31 -18.25 5.14
C SER A 64 -1.21 -18.32 5.32
N PHE A 65 -1.92 -17.20 5.42
CA PHE A 65 -3.38 -17.17 5.50
C PHE A 65 -4.02 -17.01 4.14
N ASN A 66 -4.92 -17.92 3.74
CA ASN A 66 -5.73 -17.72 2.54
C ASN A 66 -6.72 -16.58 2.77
N ILE A 67 -6.69 -15.58 1.88
CA ILE A 67 -7.56 -14.39 1.99
C ILE A 67 -9.05 -14.73 1.85
N LYS A 68 -9.38 -15.84 1.20
CA LYS A 68 -10.74 -16.31 1.02
C LYS A 68 -11.37 -16.77 2.33
N ASP A 69 -10.60 -17.49 3.15
CA ASP A 69 -11.08 -18.14 4.35
C ASP A 69 -10.75 -17.34 5.62
N ASN A 70 -9.59 -16.69 5.62
CA ASN A 70 -9.03 -15.97 6.78
C ASN A 70 -8.68 -14.52 6.45
N LYS A 71 -9.59 -13.78 5.80
CA LYS A 71 -9.36 -12.42 5.31
C LYS A 71 -8.78 -11.47 6.37
N LYS A 72 -9.32 -11.50 7.58
CA LYS A 72 -8.90 -10.60 8.67
C LYS A 72 -7.44 -10.85 9.04
N GLU A 73 -7.04 -12.11 9.23
CA GLU A 73 -5.67 -12.44 9.61
C GLU A 73 -4.69 -12.22 8.45
N ALA A 74 -5.09 -12.54 7.22
CA ALA A 74 -4.29 -12.27 6.02
C ALA A 74 -3.99 -10.76 5.88
N LEU A 75 -4.99 -9.89 6.03
CA LEU A 75 -4.85 -8.45 5.83
C LEU A 75 -4.28 -7.70 7.04
N LYS A 76 -4.20 -8.31 8.21
CA LYS A 76 -3.70 -7.68 9.45
C LYS A 76 -2.26 -7.18 9.31
N SER A 77 -1.45 -7.84 8.50
CA SER A 77 -0.05 -7.51 8.25
C SER A 77 0.19 -6.79 6.91
N VAL A 78 -0.86 -6.22 6.31
CA VAL A 78 -0.79 -5.51 5.02
C VAL A 78 -0.95 -4.01 5.23
N GLY A 79 0.00 -3.23 4.73
CA GLY A 79 -0.16 -1.80 4.47
C GLY A 79 -0.35 -1.56 2.98
N ALA A 80 -1.30 -0.72 2.58
CA ALA A 80 -1.54 -0.50 1.17
C ALA A 80 -1.88 0.95 0.83
N ILE A 81 -1.37 1.43 -0.31
CA ILE A 81 -1.84 2.62 -1.01
C ILE A 81 -2.32 2.18 -2.38
N ILE A 82 -3.62 2.35 -2.65
CA ILE A 82 -4.25 1.97 -3.91
C ILE A 82 -4.79 3.24 -4.56
N GLU A 83 -4.29 3.56 -5.75
CA GLU A 83 -4.59 4.80 -6.47
C GLU A 83 -4.08 6.04 -5.70
N THR A 84 -4.94 6.73 -4.97
CA THR A 84 -4.58 7.93 -4.19
C THR A 84 -4.77 7.70 -2.70
N PRO A 85 -3.87 8.20 -1.84
CA PRO A 85 -4.06 8.11 -0.39
C PRO A 85 -5.36 8.80 0.05
N GLY A 86 -6.18 8.11 0.83
CA GLY A 86 -7.41 8.64 1.43
C GLY A 86 -7.12 9.60 2.58
N LEU A 87 -6.79 10.86 2.27
CA LEU A 87 -6.40 11.87 3.24
C LEU A 87 -7.53 12.85 3.57
N TYR A 88 -7.70 13.17 4.83
CA TYR A 88 -8.56 14.26 5.28
C TYR A 88 -7.85 15.60 5.04
N THR A 89 -8.16 16.27 3.93
CA THR A 89 -7.46 17.49 3.50
C THR A 89 -7.67 18.70 4.40
N TYR A 90 -8.74 18.71 5.20
CA TYR A 90 -9.06 19.73 6.21
C TYR A 90 -8.36 19.50 7.56
N MET A 91 -7.65 18.40 7.71
CA MET A 91 -6.80 18.06 8.87
C MET A 91 -5.33 18.30 8.56
N THR A 92 -4.52 18.42 9.60
CA THR A 92 -3.05 18.43 9.47
C THR A 92 -2.54 17.01 9.16
N GLY A 93 -1.29 16.88 8.69
CA GLY A 93 -0.65 15.58 8.50
C GLY A 93 -0.62 14.78 9.81
N ARG A 94 -0.27 15.42 10.93
CA ARG A 94 -0.28 14.81 12.27
C ARG A 94 -1.67 14.30 12.65
N GLN A 95 -2.70 15.08 12.42
CA GLN A 95 -4.07 14.68 12.72
C GLN A 95 -4.50 13.47 11.89
N ASN A 96 -4.13 13.41 10.61
CA ASN A 96 -4.37 12.25 9.75
C ASN A 96 -3.73 10.98 10.33
N LEU A 97 -2.44 11.04 10.70
CA LEU A 97 -1.74 9.91 11.33
C LEU A 97 -2.41 9.50 12.65
N MET A 98 -2.76 10.46 13.50
CA MET A 98 -3.38 10.19 14.80
C MET A 98 -4.76 9.52 14.70
N GLN A 99 -5.55 9.80 13.66
CA GLN A 99 -6.85 9.14 13.45
C GLN A 99 -6.65 7.62 13.31
N LEU A 100 -5.73 7.20 12.44
CA LEU A 100 -5.48 5.79 12.18
C LEU A 100 -4.69 5.13 13.32
N ALA A 101 -3.75 5.87 13.94
CA ALA A 101 -2.99 5.41 15.09
C ALA A 101 -3.87 5.03 16.29
N ARG A 102 -4.97 5.77 16.53
CA ARG A 102 -5.97 5.42 17.56
C ARG A 102 -6.64 4.08 17.26
N LEU A 103 -6.97 3.82 15.99
CA LEU A 103 -7.59 2.56 15.56
C LEU A 103 -6.66 1.36 15.79
N TYR A 104 -5.37 1.52 15.45
CA TYR A 104 -4.35 0.48 15.62
C TYR A 104 -3.74 0.45 17.03
N LYS A 105 -4.12 1.38 17.92
CA LYS A 105 -3.55 1.53 19.28
C LYS A 105 -2.03 1.72 19.25
N VAL A 106 -1.55 2.48 18.28
CA VAL A 106 -0.13 2.79 18.08
C VAL A 106 0.32 3.82 19.11
N ASP A 107 1.52 3.66 19.64
CA ASP A 107 2.11 4.61 20.56
C ASP A 107 2.63 5.90 19.87
N LYS A 108 2.93 6.92 20.67
CA LYS A 108 3.42 8.19 20.15
C LYS A 108 4.85 8.09 19.58
N ALA A 109 5.65 7.14 20.04
CA ALA A 109 7.01 6.95 19.59
C ALA A 109 7.03 6.51 18.13
N LEU A 110 6.22 5.51 17.75
CA LEU A 110 6.09 5.05 16.37
C LEU A 110 5.54 6.15 15.45
N ILE A 111 4.59 6.97 15.91
CA ILE A 111 4.10 8.11 15.11
C ILE A 111 5.25 9.08 14.81
N THR A 112 6.09 9.39 15.80
CA THR A 112 7.23 10.28 15.63
C THR A 112 8.26 9.70 14.66
N GLU A 113 8.53 8.41 14.76
CA GLU A 113 9.41 7.69 13.85
C GLU A 113 8.90 7.72 12.41
N ILE A 114 7.61 7.46 12.19
CA ILE A 114 6.98 7.51 10.87
C ILE A 114 7.04 8.93 10.28
N ILE A 115 6.82 9.98 11.09
CA ILE A 115 6.93 11.37 10.65
C ILE A 115 8.36 11.65 10.15
N LYS A 116 9.37 11.22 10.90
CA LYS A 116 10.77 11.36 10.53
C LYS A 116 11.10 10.57 9.27
N LEU A 117 10.68 9.31 9.22
CA LEU A 117 10.90 8.42 8.07
C LEU A 117 10.34 9.01 6.78
N THR A 118 9.15 9.61 6.84
CA THR A 118 8.50 10.20 5.67
C THR A 118 9.03 11.60 5.30
N GLY A 119 9.92 12.18 6.11
CA GLY A 119 10.50 13.50 5.88
C GLY A 119 9.49 14.65 5.94
N LEU A 120 8.48 14.52 6.79
CA LEU A 120 7.39 15.49 6.92
C LEU A 120 7.48 16.34 8.19
N GLU A 121 8.59 16.25 8.97
CA GLU A 121 8.72 16.90 10.29
C GLU A 121 8.41 18.38 10.26
N SER A 122 8.96 19.11 9.30
CA SER A 122 8.79 20.57 9.18
C SER A 122 7.40 21.00 8.70
N ARG A 123 6.61 20.08 8.16
CA ARG A 123 5.32 20.38 7.53
C ARG A 123 4.16 19.55 8.12
N ILE A 124 4.43 18.70 9.11
CA ILE A 124 3.44 17.73 9.64
C ILE A 124 2.22 18.40 10.28
N ASP A 125 2.39 19.62 10.78
CA ASP A 125 1.34 20.41 11.42
C ASP A 125 0.62 21.37 10.46
N ASP A 126 1.01 21.38 9.16
CA ASP A 126 0.26 22.07 8.13
C ASP A 126 -0.97 21.29 7.70
N LEU A 127 -2.01 22.00 7.24
CA LEU A 127 -3.21 21.38 6.65
C LEU A 127 -2.84 20.64 5.35
N VAL A 128 -3.31 19.39 5.20
CA VAL A 128 -3.02 18.54 4.05
C VAL A 128 -3.49 19.14 2.71
N LYS A 129 -4.49 20.03 2.70
CA LYS A 129 -4.87 20.79 1.50
C LYS A 129 -3.74 21.63 0.91
N LYS A 130 -2.73 22.00 1.72
CA LYS A 130 -1.54 22.78 1.30
C LYS A 130 -0.36 21.89 0.87
N TYR A 131 -0.50 20.56 0.98
CA TYR A 131 0.56 19.61 0.62
C TYR A 131 0.70 19.50 -0.89
N SER A 132 1.96 19.40 -1.34
CA SER A 132 2.27 18.94 -2.70
C SER A 132 1.82 17.50 -2.88
N LEU A 133 1.77 17.02 -4.13
CA LEU A 133 1.44 15.63 -4.40
C LEU A 133 2.45 14.67 -3.73
N GLY A 134 3.75 14.97 -3.80
CA GLY A 134 4.79 14.19 -3.13
C GLY A 134 4.62 14.14 -1.61
N MET A 135 4.26 15.26 -0.97
CA MET A 135 3.96 15.27 0.47
C MET A 135 2.72 14.42 0.80
N LYS A 136 1.70 14.42 -0.06
CA LYS A 136 0.52 13.55 0.11
C LYS A 136 0.88 12.08 -0.02
N GLN A 137 1.73 11.71 -1.00
CA GLN A 137 2.22 10.33 -1.16
C GLN A 137 3.03 9.88 0.07
N ARG A 138 3.94 10.72 0.56
CA ARG A 138 4.71 10.45 1.78
C ARG A 138 3.82 10.29 3.01
N LEU A 139 2.80 11.12 3.19
CA LEU A 139 1.82 10.98 4.27
C LEU A 139 1.01 9.69 4.13
N GLY A 140 0.58 9.34 2.91
CA GLY A 140 -0.09 8.08 2.61
C GLY A 140 0.76 6.87 2.97
N LEU A 141 2.06 6.91 2.63
CA LEU A 141 3.01 5.88 3.05
C LEU A 141 3.10 5.78 4.58
N GLY A 142 3.19 6.92 5.28
CA GLY A 142 3.18 6.96 6.74
C GLY A 142 1.93 6.30 7.33
N LEU A 143 0.74 6.55 6.74
CA LEU A 143 -0.50 5.89 7.15
C LEU A 143 -0.46 4.37 6.94
N ALA A 144 0.08 3.92 5.79
CA ALA A 144 0.20 2.48 5.49
C ALA A 144 1.16 1.77 6.46
N LEU A 145 2.17 2.47 6.99
CA LEU A 145 3.16 1.93 7.92
C LEU A 145 2.67 1.86 9.38
N LEU A 146 1.60 2.56 9.76
CA LEU A 146 1.10 2.59 11.14
C LEU A 146 0.70 1.22 11.69
N SER A 147 0.28 0.29 10.83
CA SER A 147 -0.05 -1.09 11.23
C SER A 147 1.18 -1.98 11.42
N ASN A 148 2.40 -1.46 11.26
CA ASN A 148 3.64 -2.21 11.20
C ASN A 148 3.54 -3.42 10.23
N PRO A 149 3.25 -3.19 8.95
CA PRO A 149 2.93 -4.23 8.01
C PRO A 149 4.17 -5.06 7.65
N LYS A 150 3.97 -6.37 7.42
CA LYS A 150 4.98 -7.25 6.81
C LYS A 150 4.96 -7.20 5.28
N LEU A 151 3.85 -6.78 4.68
CA LEU A 151 3.67 -6.61 3.25
C LEU A 151 3.17 -5.19 2.97
N LEU A 152 3.95 -4.40 2.24
CA LEU A 152 3.57 -3.08 1.78
C LEU A 152 3.23 -3.12 0.29
N ILE A 153 2.02 -2.67 -0.06
CA ILE A 153 1.50 -2.67 -1.44
C ILE A 153 1.29 -1.23 -1.88
N LEU A 154 1.93 -0.84 -2.98
CA LEU A 154 1.85 0.50 -3.53
C LEU A 154 1.43 0.43 -5.00
N ASP A 155 0.25 0.97 -5.33
CA ASP A 155 -0.24 1.06 -6.71
C ASP A 155 0.14 2.41 -7.31
N GLU A 156 1.05 2.40 -8.28
CA GLU A 156 1.57 3.59 -8.99
C GLU A 156 2.00 4.75 -8.06
N PRO A 157 2.80 4.52 -7.00
CA PRO A 157 3.03 5.49 -5.93
C PRO A 157 3.82 6.73 -6.37
N THR A 158 4.46 6.69 -7.55
CA THR A 158 5.23 7.80 -8.12
C THR A 158 4.47 8.56 -9.21
N ASN A 159 3.22 8.18 -9.50
CA ASN A 159 2.46 8.81 -10.56
C ASN A 159 2.19 10.28 -10.26
N GLY A 160 2.49 11.14 -11.24
CA GLY A 160 2.33 12.60 -11.12
C GLY A 160 3.37 13.31 -10.23
N LEU A 161 4.40 12.61 -9.75
CA LEU A 161 5.54 13.25 -9.11
C LEU A 161 6.50 13.83 -10.14
N ASP A 162 7.19 14.91 -9.77
CA ASP A 162 8.32 15.44 -10.52
C ASP A 162 9.54 14.49 -10.44
N PRO A 163 10.55 14.62 -11.32
CA PRO A 163 11.69 13.70 -11.35
C PRO A 163 12.42 13.57 -10.01
N ASN A 164 12.59 14.65 -9.26
CA ASN A 164 13.24 14.64 -7.96
C ASN A 164 12.39 13.88 -6.93
N GLY A 165 11.09 14.14 -6.91
CA GLY A 165 10.13 13.44 -6.04
C GLY A 165 10.10 11.93 -6.29
N ILE A 166 10.27 11.48 -7.55
CA ILE A 166 10.37 10.05 -7.88
C ILE A 166 11.64 9.45 -7.25
N ILE A 167 12.79 10.13 -7.38
CA ILE A 167 14.07 9.64 -6.82
C ILE A 167 13.96 9.53 -5.30
N GLU A 168 13.48 10.58 -4.64
CA GLU A 168 13.34 10.61 -3.19
C GLU A 168 12.37 9.56 -2.67
N PHE A 169 11.23 9.38 -3.35
CA PHE A 169 10.24 8.37 -2.95
C PHE A 169 10.78 6.95 -3.13
N ARG A 170 11.53 6.67 -4.21
CA ARG A 170 12.20 5.38 -4.42
C ARG A 170 13.25 5.08 -3.35
N GLN A 171 14.03 6.11 -2.96
CA GLN A 171 15.00 5.93 -1.87
C GLN A 171 14.30 5.64 -0.53
N LEU A 172 13.18 6.32 -0.26
CA LEU A 172 12.38 6.07 0.92
C LEU A 172 11.89 4.61 0.98
N ILE A 173 11.36 4.07 -0.14
CA ILE A 173 10.93 2.67 -0.20
C ILE A 173 12.10 1.70 0.01
N LYS A 174 13.27 1.96 -0.60
CA LYS A 174 14.46 1.12 -0.42
C LYS A 174 14.94 1.05 1.04
N ASN A 175 14.74 2.10 1.81
CA ASN A 175 15.11 2.14 3.22
C ASN A 175 14.14 1.36 4.12
N LEU A 176 13.02 0.88 3.58
CA LEU A 176 11.99 0.11 4.30
C LEU A 176 12.15 -1.41 4.12
N SER A 177 12.94 -1.86 3.14
CA SER A 177 13.15 -3.29 2.81
C SER A 177 14.26 -3.94 3.62
#